data_8865f594c368b28f25db6b8fbf58a323
#
_entry.id   8865f594c368b28f25db6b8fbf58a323
#
_cell.length_a   1.000
_cell.length_b   1.000
_cell.length_c   1.000
_cell.angle_alpha   90.00
_cell.angle_beta   90.00
_cell.angle_gamma   90.00
#
_symmetry.space_group_name_H-M   'P 1'
#
loop_
_entity.id
_entity.type
_entity.pdbx_description
1 polymer ?
#
loop_
_entity_poly.entity_id
_entity_poly.type
_entity_poly.pdbx_seq_one_letter_code
_entity_poly.pdbx_strand_id
1 'polypeptide(L)'
;MNAPSSITITPIHVADLVAEGELMPVYVHVIDHPEARVLVDTGMTQLHPAVADMDPRLFPLSAQADFDLASIDVVINTHLHFDHCGGNHLFTGRPIYVQRRELDDARSEDDYTIREWVEAPGVQYVPVDGALELLAGLRLVPAPGHT
;
A
#
# COMPACT_ATOMS: atom_id res chain seq x y z
N MET A 1 -16.65 -26.89 -8.14
CA MET A 1 -15.94 -26.39 -8.12
C MET A 1 -15.22 -25.66 -8.19
N ASN A 2 -15.29 -25.19 -8.00
CA ASN A 2 -14.23 -24.76 -8.42
C ASN A 2 -13.45 -23.81 -7.73
N ALA A 3 -12.28 -24.15 -7.34
CA ALA A 3 -11.25 -23.23 -6.94
C ALA A 3 -11.24 -22.07 -7.91
N PRO A 4 -10.94 -20.85 -7.48
CA PRO A 4 -10.69 -19.78 -8.42
C PRO A 4 -9.68 -20.31 -9.43
N SER A 5 -10.00 -20.17 -10.69
CA SER A 5 -9.20 -20.75 -11.75
C SER A 5 -7.79 -20.19 -11.78
N SER A 6 -7.59 -18.95 -11.33
CA SER A 6 -6.26 -18.40 -11.18
C SER A 6 -6.28 -17.12 -10.37
N ILE A 7 -5.30 -17.01 -9.49
CA ILE A 7 -4.95 -15.75 -8.82
C ILE A 7 -3.56 -15.40 -9.32
N THR A 8 -3.40 -14.24 -9.92
CA THR A 8 -2.10 -13.77 -10.38
C THR A 8 -1.64 -12.58 -9.55
N ILE A 9 -0.33 -12.51 -9.31
CA ILE A 9 0.30 -11.43 -8.56
C ILE A 9 1.33 -10.77 -9.46
N THR A 10 1.19 -9.47 -9.69
CA THR A 10 2.09 -8.72 -10.54
C THR A 10 2.77 -7.62 -9.73
N PRO A 11 4.11 -7.63 -9.60
CA PRO A 11 4.82 -6.55 -8.94
C PRO A 11 4.94 -5.33 -9.87
N ILE A 12 4.84 -4.14 -9.28
CA ILE A 12 5.03 -2.88 -10.01
C ILE A 12 6.01 -2.02 -9.24
N HIS A 13 7.07 -1.60 -9.91
CA HIS A 13 8.10 -0.73 -9.33
C HIS A 13 7.56 0.69 -9.28
N VAL A 14 7.55 1.30 -8.09
CA VAL A 14 6.93 2.61 -7.88
C VAL A 14 7.87 3.66 -7.31
N ALA A 15 9.01 3.27 -6.77
CA ALA A 15 9.99 4.22 -6.25
C ALA A 15 11.33 3.54 -6.02
N ASP A 16 12.38 4.36 -5.94
CA ASP A 16 13.67 3.97 -5.41
C ASP A 16 14.04 4.94 -4.29
N LEU A 17 14.51 4.39 -3.18
CA LEU A 17 15.02 5.14 -2.04
C LEU A 17 16.45 4.72 -1.77
N VAL A 18 17.24 5.60 -1.17
CA VAL A 18 18.59 5.28 -0.71
C VAL A 18 18.58 5.35 0.82
N ALA A 19 18.91 4.25 1.46
CA ALA A 19 19.00 4.18 2.91
C ALA A 19 20.35 3.55 3.27
N GLU A 20 21.09 4.23 4.15
CA GLU A 20 22.41 3.76 4.60
C GLU A 20 23.35 3.44 3.44
N GLY A 21 23.27 4.23 2.36
CA GLY A 21 24.09 4.05 1.17
C GLY A 21 23.65 2.95 0.22
N GLU A 22 22.53 2.27 0.52
CA GLU A 22 22.04 1.19 -0.32
C GLU A 22 20.75 1.59 -1.04
N LEU A 23 20.63 1.16 -2.29
CA LEU A 23 19.42 1.37 -3.08
C LEU A 23 18.33 0.42 -2.59
N MET A 24 17.18 0.98 -2.27
CA MET A 24 15.99 0.23 -1.84
C MET A 24 14.86 0.47 -2.83
N PRO A 25 14.61 -0.47 -3.74
CA PRO A 25 13.45 -0.35 -4.63
C PRO A 25 12.16 -0.62 -3.86
N VAL A 26 11.14 0.17 -4.18
CA VAL A 26 9.81 0.02 -3.60
C VAL A 26 8.86 -0.54 -4.63
N TYR A 27 8.19 -1.61 -4.28
CA TYR A 27 7.22 -2.28 -5.13
C TYR A 27 5.84 -2.27 -4.49
N VAL A 28 4.83 -2.20 -5.34
CA VAL A 28 3.46 -2.56 -4.99
C VAL A 28 3.10 -3.82 -5.76
N HIS A 29 2.01 -4.48 -5.39
CA HIS A 29 1.61 -5.71 -6.04
C HIS A 29 0.14 -5.65 -6.41
N VAL A 30 -0.18 -6.01 -7.64
CA VAL A 30 -1.57 -6.18 -8.07
C VAL A 30 -1.91 -7.66 -7.98
N ILE A 31 -3.00 -7.95 -7.28
CA ILE A 31 -3.55 -9.30 -7.21
C ILE A 31 -4.81 -9.33 -8.07
N ASP A 32 -4.75 -10.06 -9.18
CA ASP A 32 -5.91 -10.31 -10.00
C ASP A 32 -6.62 -11.56 -9.49
N HIS A 33 -7.76 -11.35 -8.86
CA HIS A 33 -8.59 -12.41 -8.30
C HIS A 33 -9.90 -12.47 -9.09
N PRO A 34 -10.52 -13.65 -9.23
CA PRO A 34 -11.79 -13.75 -9.97
C PRO A 34 -12.90 -12.83 -9.48
N GLU A 35 -12.89 -12.46 -8.19
CA GLU A 35 -13.94 -11.63 -7.60
C GLU A 35 -13.58 -10.16 -7.48
N ALA A 36 -12.29 -9.79 -7.53
CA ALA A 36 -11.87 -8.41 -7.36
C ALA A 36 -10.43 -8.21 -7.77
N ARG A 37 -10.08 -6.99 -8.12
CA ARG A 37 -8.69 -6.60 -8.38
C ARG A 37 -8.18 -5.86 -7.15
N VAL A 38 -7.15 -6.40 -6.53
CA VAL A 38 -6.63 -5.93 -5.25
C VAL A 38 -5.25 -5.32 -5.45
N LEU A 39 -5.02 -4.15 -4.87
CA LEU A 39 -3.71 -3.51 -4.85
C LEU A 39 -3.12 -3.61 -3.46
N VAL A 40 -1.91 -4.15 -3.36
CA VAL A 40 -1.16 -4.25 -2.11
C VAL A 40 -0.12 -3.14 -2.09
N ASP A 41 -0.31 -2.18 -1.21
CA ASP A 41 0.44 -0.94 -1.07
C ASP A 41 0.25 0.00 -2.27
N THR A 42 0.53 1.27 -2.06
CA THR A 42 0.25 2.32 -3.04
C THR A 42 1.46 3.17 -3.44
N GLY A 43 2.60 2.94 -2.80
CA GLY A 43 3.83 3.65 -3.13
C GLY A 43 3.87 5.08 -2.65
N MET A 44 4.51 5.92 -3.43
CA MET A 44 4.62 7.36 -3.21
C MET A 44 4.24 8.10 -4.49
N THR A 45 3.68 9.29 -4.33
CA THR A 45 3.28 10.09 -5.50
C THR A 45 3.95 11.45 -5.57
N GLN A 46 4.62 11.87 -4.48
CA GLN A 46 5.25 13.19 -4.43
C GLN A 46 6.45 13.17 -3.48
N LEU A 47 7.33 14.14 -3.67
CA LEU A 47 8.46 14.34 -2.77
C LEU A 47 7.99 15.03 -1.49
N HIS A 48 8.68 14.74 -0.39
CA HIS A 48 8.40 15.36 0.90
C HIS A 48 9.72 15.69 1.59
N PRO A 49 9.83 16.87 2.26
CA PRO A 49 11.08 17.26 2.92
C PRO A 49 11.58 16.25 3.96
N ALA A 50 10.67 15.55 4.62
CA ALA A 50 11.01 14.58 5.66
C ALA A 50 11.85 13.41 5.15
N VAL A 51 11.82 13.14 3.85
CA VAL A 51 12.52 11.99 3.24
C VAL A 51 13.53 12.44 2.17
N ALA A 52 13.87 13.71 2.14
CA ALA A 52 14.77 14.25 1.12
C ALA A 52 16.16 13.59 1.12
N ASP A 53 16.66 13.21 2.29
CA ASP A 53 17.95 12.55 2.43
C ASP A 53 17.96 11.09 1.98
N MET A 54 16.82 10.54 1.64
CA MET A 54 16.73 9.21 1.01
C MET A 54 16.80 9.27 -0.52
N ASP A 55 17.04 10.46 -1.09
CA ASP A 55 17.16 10.67 -2.53
C ASP A 55 16.07 9.95 -3.33
N PRO A 56 14.77 10.21 -3.06
CA PRO A 56 13.70 9.43 -3.66
C PRO A 56 13.57 9.69 -5.16
N ARG A 57 13.36 8.61 -5.90
CA ARG A 57 13.00 8.64 -7.31
C ARG A 57 11.66 7.97 -7.45
N LEU A 58 10.69 8.69 -8.00
CA LEU A 58 9.30 8.26 -7.99
C LEU A 58 8.84 7.81 -9.38
N PHE A 59 8.10 6.70 -9.39
CA PHE A 59 7.39 6.19 -10.55
C PHE A 59 5.95 5.95 -10.14
N PRO A 60 5.18 7.03 -9.83
CA PRO A 60 3.86 6.86 -9.23
C PRO A 60 2.91 6.09 -10.15
N LEU A 61 2.01 5.32 -9.55
CA LEU A 61 1.01 4.57 -10.32
C LEU A 61 0.22 5.46 -11.25
N SER A 62 -0.09 6.69 -10.82
CA SER A 62 -0.83 7.66 -11.62
C SER A 62 -0.09 8.11 -12.89
N ALA A 63 1.23 7.92 -12.94
CA ALA A 63 2.06 8.28 -14.08
C ALA A 63 2.41 7.09 -14.97
N GLN A 64 1.99 5.89 -14.62
CA GLN A 64 2.29 4.68 -15.38
C GLN A 64 1.20 4.41 -16.41
N ALA A 65 1.57 4.41 -17.69
CA ALA A 65 0.61 4.34 -18.78
C ALA A 65 -0.22 3.06 -18.80
N ASP A 66 0.35 1.96 -18.32
CA ASP A 66 -0.31 0.65 -18.36
C ASP A 66 -1.12 0.34 -17.10
N PHE A 67 -1.18 1.28 -16.16
CA PHE A 67 -1.91 1.07 -14.92
C PHE A 67 -3.19 1.88 -14.87
N ASP A 68 -4.33 1.20 -14.75
CA ASP A 68 -5.63 1.84 -14.62
C ASP A 68 -6.03 1.90 -13.15
N LEU A 69 -5.96 3.10 -12.55
CA LEU A 69 -6.33 3.31 -11.15
C LEU A 69 -7.79 2.91 -10.90
N ALA A 70 -8.66 3.15 -11.87
CA ALA A 70 -10.09 2.83 -11.72
C ALA A 70 -10.37 1.33 -11.68
N SER A 71 -9.43 0.51 -12.12
CA SER A 71 -9.60 -0.96 -12.12
C SER A 71 -9.45 -1.58 -10.73
N ILE A 72 -8.91 -0.85 -9.75
CA ILE A 72 -8.68 -1.38 -8.41
C ILE A 72 -9.96 -1.31 -7.60
N ASP A 73 -10.36 -2.44 -7.03
CA ASP A 73 -11.56 -2.55 -6.21
C ASP A 73 -11.26 -2.38 -4.73
N VAL A 74 -10.11 -2.89 -4.29
CA VAL A 74 -9.73 -2.97 -2.87
C VAL A 74 -8.24 -2.68 -2.74
N VAL A 75 -7.86 -1.96 -1.70
CA VAL A 75 -6.46 -1.71 -1.36
C VAL A 75 -6.12 -2.38 -0.03
N ILE A 76 -4.92 -2.93 0.06
CA ILE A 76 -4.34 -3.45 1.30
C ILE A 76 -3.05 -2.68 1.55
N ASN A 77 -2.90 -2.12 2.74
CA ASN A 77 -1.61 -1.61 3.17
C ASN A 77 -0.94 -2.65 4.07
N THR A 78 0.24 -3.09 3.69
CA THR A 78 1.03 -4.01 4.51
C THR A 78 1.45 -3.33 5.80
N HIS A 79 1.82 -2.07 5.70
CA HIS A 79 2.13 -1.17 6.81
C HIS A 79 2.02 0.27 6.31
N LEU A 80 2.14 1.23 7.22
CA LEU A 80 1.88 2.63 6.90
C LEU A 80 3.13 3.50 6.88
N HIS A 81 4.29 2.94 6.57
CA HIS A 81 5.43 3.77 6.22
C HIS A 81 5.13 4.54 4.93
N PHE A 82 5.72 5.71 4.81
CA PHE A 82 5.37 6.68 3.76
C PHE A 82 5.49 6.12 2.34
N ASP A 83 6.46 5.23 2.11
CA ASP A 83 6.72 4.65 0.80
C ASP A 83 5.75 3.54 0.41
N HIS A 84 4.87 3.15 1.33
CA HIS A 84 3.85 2.12 1.11
C HIS A 84 2.43 2.66 1.13
N CYS A 85 2.19 3.82 1.72
CA CYS A 85 0.85 4.40 1.81
C CYS A 85 0.73 5.78 1.15
N GLY A 86 1.81 6.32 0.60
CA GLY A 86 1.80 7.67 0.03
C GLY A 86 0.88 7.84 -1.18
N GLY A 87 0.46 6.76 -1.80
CA GLY A 87 -0.51 6.78 -2.90
C GLY A 87 -1.95 6.49 -2.50
N ASN A 88 -2.23 6.36 -1.20
CA ASN A 88 -3.59 6.03 -0.75
C ASN A 88 -4.64 7.05 -1.23
N HIS A 89 -4.27 8.32 -1.34
CA HIS A 89 -5.18 9.37 -1.80
C HIS A 89 -5.68 9.17 -3.23
N LEU A 90 -5.02 8.32 -4.01
CA LEU A 90 -5.47 7.99 -5.37
C LEU A 90 -6.67 7.04 -5.38
N PHE A 91 -6.98 6.43 -4.24
CA PHE A 91 -7.99 5.38 -4.12
C PHE A 91 -9.12 5.76 -3.17
N THR A 92 -9.50 7.04 -3.18
CA THR A 92 -10.64 7.51 -2.39
C THR A 92 -11.92 6.80 -2.82
N GLY A 93 -12.77 6.48 -1.83
CA GLY A 93 -14.00 5.74 -2.09
C GLY A 93 -13.83 4.23 -2.17
N ARG A 94 -12.60 3.72 -2.07
CA ARG A 94 -12.35 2.28 -2.01
C ARG A 94 -11.85 1.89 -0.64
N PRO A 95 -12.20 0.70 -0.14
CA PRO A 95 -11.73 0.28 1.18
C PRO A 95 -10.23 0.00 1.17
N ILE A 96 -9.53 0.46 2.21
CA ILE A 96 -8.12 0.21 2.43
C ILE A 96 -7.98 -0.60 3.71
N TYR A 97 -7.64 -1.88 3.56
CA TYR A 97 -7.49 -2.79 4.69
C TYR A 97 -6.10 -2.66 5.29
N VAL A 98 -6.04 -2.55 6.59
CA VAL A 98 -4.77 -2.42 7.34
C VAL A 98 -5.00 -2.97 8.75
N GLN A 99 -3.95 -3.53 9.36
CA GLN A 99 -4.04 -3.97 10.74
C GLN A 99 -4.35 -2.78 11.65
N ARG A 100 -5.27 -2.94 12.60
CA ARG A 100 -5.68 -1.86 13.52
C ARG A 100 -4.49 -1.32 14.29
N ARG A 101 -3.61 -2.19 14.74
CA ARG A 101 -2.41 -1.78 15.48
C ARG A 101 -1.52 -0.88 14.64
N GLU A 102 -1.35 -1.21 13.37
CA GLU A 102 -0.55 -0.39 12.46
C GLU A 102 -1.14 1.01 12.29
N LEU A 103 -2.45 1.08 12.11
CA LEU A 103 -3.14 2.35 11.96
C LEU A 103 -3.02 3.21 13.22
N ASP A 104 -3.19 2.59 14.40
CA ASP A 104 -3.07 3.28 15.67
C ASP A 104 -1.65 3.80 15.88
N ASP A 105 -0.63 3.01 15.58
CA ASP A 105 0.77 3.41 15.72
C ASP A 105 1.11 4.54 14.74
N ALA A 106 0.65 4.45 13.51
CA ALA A 106 0.87 5.50 12.51
C ALA A 106 0.25 6.84 12.92
N ARG A 107 -0.85 6.79 13.64
CA ARG A 107 -1.55 7.99 14.11
C ARG A 107 -0.99 8.57 15.40
N SER A 108 -0.33 7.77 16.20
CA SER A 108 0.09 8.18 17.55
C SER A 108 1.59 8.36 17.70
N GLU A 109 2.42 7.67 16.94
CA GLU A 109 3.87 7.70 17.14
C GLU A 109 4.53 8.76 16.25
N ASP A 110 5.45 9.52 16.86
CA ASP A 110 6.23 10.52 16.14
C ASP A 110 7.28 9.82 15.25
N ASP A 111 7.63 10.45 14.16
CA ASP A 111 8.65 9.97 13.20
C ASP A 111 8.38 8.58 12.62
N TYR A 112 7.14 8.12 12.73
CA TYR A 112 6.74 6.83 12.20
C TYR A 112 6.51 6.87 10.69
N THR A 113 5.82 7.91 10.24
CA THR A 113 5.42 8.06 8.84
C THR A 113 5.08 9.53 8.56
N ILE A 114 4.67 9.82 7.34
CA ILE A 114 4.14 11.14 6.98
C ILE A 114 2.64 11.13 7.24
N ARG A 115 2.21 11.71 8.36
CA ARG A 115 0.81 11.63 8.82
C ARG A 115 -0.20 12.19 7.83
N GLU A 116 0.12 13.27 7.15
CA GLU A 116 -0.79 13.85 6.17
C GLU A 116 -1.06 12.91 5.00
N TRP A 117 -0.16 11.96 4.74
CA TRP A 117 -0.40 10.94 3.71
C TRP A 117 -1.28 9.81 4.23
N VAL A 118 -1.15 9.47 5.52
CA VAL A 118 -2.04 8.49 6.16
C VAL A 118 -3.47 9.05 6.25
N GLU A 119 -3.59 10.32 6.60
CA GLU A 119 -4.88 10.98 6.85
C GLU A 119 -5.35 11.78 5.64
N ALA A 120 -4.96 11.40 4.43
CA ALA A 120 -5.38 12.11 3.22
C ALA A 120 -6.91 12.18 3.11
N PRO A 121 -7.47 13.31 2.65
CA PRO A 121 -8.91 13.45 2.53
C PRO A 121 -9.53 12.36 1.65
N GLY A 122 -10.63 11.78 2.11
CA GLY A 122 -11.37 10.76 1.36
C GLY A 122 -10.84 9.34 1.50
N VAL A 123 -9.73 9.14 2.20
CA VAL A 123 -9.19 7.80 2.46
C VAL A 123 -10.06 7.08 3.49
N GLN A 124 -10.43 5.84 3.18
CA GLN A 124 -11.31 5.04 4.03
C GLN A 124 -10.60 3.76 4.48
N TYR A 125 -10.12 3.75 5.72
CA TYR A 125 -9.49 2.57 6.28
C TYR A 125 -10.50 1.59 6.83
N VAL A 126 -10.23 0.29 6.63
CA VAL A 126 -10.94 -0.81 7.26
C VAL A 126 -9.94 -1.50 8.18
N PRO A 127 -9.95 -1.19 9.49
CA PRO A 127 -9.01 -1.80 10.42
C PRO A 127 -9.29 -3.29 10.58
N VAL A 128 -8.22 -4.09 10.59
CA VAL A 128 -8.29 -5.54 10.70
C VAL A 128 -7.65 -5.96 12.01
N ASP A 129 -8.30 -6.85 12.73
CA ASP A 129 -7.80 -7.41 13.99
C ASP A 129 -7.41 -8.87 13.76
N GLY A 130 -6.10 -9.11 13.63
CA GLY A 130 -5.61 -10.47 13.40
C GLY A 130 -5.77 -10.93 11.95
N ALA A 131 -6.00 -12.21 11.76
CA ALA A 131 -6.12 -12.80 10.44
C ALA A 131 -7.52 -12.60 9.86
N LEU A 132 -7.58 -12.37 8.55
CA LEU A 132 -8.84 -12.19 7.82
C LEU A 132 -8.71 -12.83 6.45
N GLU A 133 -9.67 -13.68 6.07
CA GLU A 133 -9.80 -14.10 4.69
C GLU A 133 -10.59 -13.04 3.95
N LEU A 134 -9.89 -12.24 3.12
CA LEU A 134 -10.50 -11.14 2.40
C LEU A 134 -11.33 -11.64 1.22
N LEU A 135 -10.76 -12.55 0.47
CA LEU A 135 -11.39 -13.23 -0.67
C LEU A 135 -10.99 -14.70 -0.61
N ALA A 136 -11.68 -15.54 -1.36
CA ALA A 136 -11.37 -16.96 -1.38
C ALA A 136 -9.90 -17.19 -1.77
N GLY A 137 -9.12 -17.78 -0.87
CA GLY A 137 -7.70 -18.04 -1.08
C GLY A 137 -6.79 -16.84 -0.86
N LEU A 138 -7.32 -15.70 -0.43
CA LEU A 138 -6.54 -14.50 -0.13
C LEU A 138 -6.75 -14.12 1.33
N ARG A 139 -5.72 -14.32 2.15
CA ARG A 139 -5.77 -14.05 3.58
C ARG A 139 -4.81 -12.95 3.99
N LEU A 140 -5.27 -12.08 4.87
CA LEU A 140 -4.42 -11.12 5.57
C LEU A 140 -3.96 -11.74 6.88
N VAL A 141 -2.67 -11.71 7.13
CA VAL A 141 -2.08 -12.31 8.33
C VAL A 141 -1.16 -11.27 8.98
N PRO A 142 -1.30 -11.02 10.29
CA PRO A 142 -0.38 -10.10 10.96
C PRO A 142 1.04 -10.65 10.91
N ALA A 143 1.98 -9.77 10.57
CA ALA A 143 3.40 -10.13 10.49
C ALA A 143 4.25 -9.00 11.09
N PRO A 144 4.14 -8.77 12.41
CA PRO A 144 4.88 -7.68 13.07
C PRO A 144 6.38 -7.92 13.06
N GLY A 145 7.15 -6.84 13.19
CA GLY A 145 8.60 -6.91 13.30
C GLY A 145 9.31 -5.74 12.64
N HIS A 146 8.86 -5.32 11.46
CA HIS A 146 9.38 -4.14 10.78
C HIS A 146 8.76 -2.86 11.37
N THR A 147 7.51 -2.93 11.75
CA THR A 147 6.81 -1.83 12.41
C THR A 147 6.23 -2.27 13.74
#